data_a340905fa12dde4e9c5d4dd51167313a
#
_entry.id   a340905fa12dde4e9c5d4dd51167313a
#
_cell.length_a   1.000
_cell.length_b   1.000
_cell.length_c   1.000
_cell.angle_alpha   90.00
_cell.angle_beta   90.00
_cell.angle_gamma   90.00
#
_symmetry.space_group_name_H-M   'P 1'
#
loop_
_entity.id
_entity.type
_entity.pdbx_description
1 polymer ?
#
loop_
_entity_poly.entity_id
_entity_poly.type
_entity_poly.pdbx_seq_one_letter_code
_entity_poly.pdbx_strand_id
1 'polypeptide(L)'
;MPRHVLLALLSFVIAMITAGPGSSTLAQTTSAEEALVKKTRVIHEKVITLDTHIDFSPGDLVGERNYTQRLETQFNLPNMIDGGLDALFFSIYVGQTRETQNPDAFKPAAYERAYKLAVEKFDAVHRFTREIAPDKIELALNAADVRRINAQGKKVALMGVENGYPIGEEIARVKEFYDRGARYMSLTHNGHNQLADSHTGERDGWKWNGLSPLGKQAIAEMNRLGIMVDVAHASKETMMQTAALSKAPIIASHSAVRALCDVSRNMDDEQLQALKKTGGVIQVFAYSGFVKTTRPDSSDRAAALAALRKEYNLPETTGVGQRARFQSALTKLSADNRAQYENKHAEIDKQHPGDPPATIKDFVNHIDYAVKLIGIDHVGISSDFDGGGGVIGWNDASETFNVTLELVRRGYTEQQIEKLWGGNLLRVMDEVQRIARELQK
;
A
#
# COMPACT_ATOMS: atom_id res chain seq x y z
N MET A 1 3.85 -56.81 -57.42
CA MET A 1 3.95 -57.99 -56.56
C MET A 1 3.47 -57.55 -55.19
N PRO A 2 2.50 -58.20 -54.60
CA PRO A 2 1.56 -57.49 -53.69
C PRO A 2 2.03 -57.45 -52.24
N ARG A 3 1.68 -56.33 -51.63
CA ARG A 3 1.82 -56.03 -50.20
C ARG A 3 0.68 -56.70 -49.41
N HIS A 4 1.04 -57.45 -48.41
CA HIS A 4 0.06 -57.96 -47.42
C HIS A 4 -0.20 -56.89 -46.35
N VAL A 5 -1.47 -56.49 -46.21
CA VAL A 5 -1.98 -55.62 -45.15
C VAL A 5 -2.45 -56.54 -44.03
N LEU A 6 -1.86 -56.40 -42.84
CA LEU A 6 -2.27 -57.07 -41.62
C LEU A 6 -3.25 -56.16 -40.88
N LEU A 7 -4.53 -56.53 -40.79
CA LEU A 7 -5.54 -55.88 -39.94
C LEU A 7 -5.37 -56.35 -38.49
N ALA A 8 -5.01 -55.42 -37.60
CA ALA A 8 -5.10 -55.66 -36.17
C ALA A 8 -6.44 -55.15 -35.65
N LEU A 9 -7.26 -56.05 -35.19
CA LEU A 9 -8.53 -55.78 -34.46
C LEU A 9 -8.19 -55.27 -33.04
N LEU A 10 -8.46 -54.00 -32.76
CA LEU A 10 -8.38 -53.43 -31.43
C LEU A 10 -9.75 -53.62 -30.76
N SER A 11 -9.83 -54.51 -29.79
CA SER A 11 -11.02 -54.68 -28.93
C SER A 11 -11.09 -53.55 -27.94
N PHE A 12 -12.07 -52.65 -28.06
CA PHE A 12 -12.40 -51.63 -27.08
C PHE A 12 -13.12 -52.26 -25.89
N VAL A 13 -12.43 -52.37 -24.75
CA VAL A 13 -13.08 -52.64 -23.45
C VAL A 13 -13.57 -51.31 -22.91
N ILE A 14 -14.89 -51.06 -22.98
CA ILE A 14 -15.52 -49.93 -22.29
C ILE A 14 -15.57 -50.28 -20.79
N ALA A 15 -14.63 -49.75 -20.00
CA ALA A 15 -14.75 -49.75 -18.55
C ALA A 15 -15.76 -48.68 -18.15
N MET A 16 -16.96 -49.05 -17.75
CA MET A 16 -17.88 -48.16 -17.04
C MET A 16 -17.25 -47.80 -15.69
N ILE A 17 -16.64 -46.61 -15.61
CA ILE A 17 -16.23 -46.01 -14.33
C ILE A 17 -17.52 -45.46 -13.71
N THR A 18 -18.05 -46.16 -12.72
CA THR A 18 -19.12 -45.64 -11.85
C THR A 18 -18.54 -44.51 -11.04
N ALA A 19 -18.89 -43.26 -11.39
CA ALA A 19 -18.54 -42.10 -10.61
C ALA A 19 -19.15 -42.17 -9.22
N GLY A 20 -18.33 -42.37 -8.20
CA GLY A 20 -18.74 -42.30 -6.81
C GLY A 20 -19.15 -40.85 -6.40
N PRO A 21 -19.91 -40.67 -5.31
CA PRO A 21 -20.45 -39.36 -4.90
C PRO A 21 -19.40 -38.27 -4.63
N GLY A 22 -18.09 -38.62 -4.56
CA GLY A 22 -17.00 -37.66 -4.41
C GLY A 22 -16.59 -36.92 -5.69
N SER A 23 -16.85 -37.49 -6.89
CA SER A 23 -16.44 -36.85 -8.17
C SER A 23 -17.39 -35.73 -8.58
N SER A 24 -18.64 -35.77 -8.21
CA SER A 24 -19.63 -34.72 -8.52
C SER A 24 -19.39 -33.44 -7.66
N THR A 25 -18.97 -33.61 -6.42
CA THR A 25 -18.70 -32.50 -5.50
C THR A 25 -17.43 -31.70 -5.90
N LEU A 26 -16.37 -32.37 -6.32
CA LEU A 26 -15.14 -31.74 -6.82
C LEU A 26 -15.38 -31.02 -8.15
N ALA A 27 -16.15 -31.59 -9.07
CA ALA A 27 -16.48 -30.94 -10.35
C ALA A 27 -17.42 -29.72 -10.17
N GLN A 28 -18.34 -29.79 -9.20
CA GLN A 28 -19.22 -28.64 -8.88
C GLN A 28 -18.49 -27.53 -8.17
N THR A 29 -17.52 -27.82 -7.28
CA THR A 29 -16.69 -26.81 -6.61
C THR A 29 -15.76 -26.11 -7.60
N THR A 30 -15.17 -26.82 -8.56
CA THR A 30 -14.35 -26.20 -9.63
C THR A 30 -15.17 -25.28 -10.53
N SER A 31 -16.36 -25.70 -10.95
CA SER A 31 -17.27 -24.90 -11.78
C SER A 31 -17.77 -23.62 -11.05
N ALA A 32 -18.04 -23.69 -9.75
CA ALA A 32 -18.47 -22.54 -8.95
C ALA A 32 -17.32 -21.52 -8.77
N GLU A 33 -16.09 -21.97 -8.54
CA GLU A 33 -14.91 -21.12 -8.42
C GLU A 33 -14.57 -20.44 -9.75
N GLU A 34 -14.64 -21.16 -10.87
CA GLU A 34 -14.46 -20.59 -12.22
C GLU A 34 -15.50 -19.50 -12.52
N ALA A 35 -16.76 -19.73 -12.17
CA ALA A 35 -17.82 -18.74 -12.32
C ALA A 35 -17.56 -17.48 -11.45
N LEU A 36 -17.08 -17.67 -10.23
CA LEU A 36 -16.70 -16.59 -9.33
C LEU A 36 -15.54 -15.76 -9.90
N VAL A 37 -14.48 -16.41 -10.36
CA VAL A 37 -13.32 -15.76 -11.00
C VAL A 37 -13.76 -14.98 -12.24
N LYS A 38 -14.61 -15.56 -13.10
CA LYS A 38 -15.14 -14.88 -14.29
C LYS A 38 -15.95 -13.63 -13.94
N LYS A 39 -16.85 -13.76 -12.96
CA LYS A 39 -17.63 -12.60 -12.44
C LYS A 39 -16.70 -11.52 -11.90
N THR A 40 -15.70 -11.91 -11.11
CA THR A 40 -14.73 -10.98 -10.51
C THR A 40 -13.94 -10.24 -11.57
N ARG A 41 -13.52 -10.91 -12.64
CA ARG A 41 -12.78 -10.28 -13.73
C ARG A 41 -13.55 -9.16 -14.38
N VAL A 42 -14.84 -9.37 -14.66
CA VAL A 42 -15.74 -8.35 -15.22
C VAL A 42 -15.84 -7.12 -14.28
N ILE A 43 -15.94 -7.34 -12.97
CA ILE A 43 -15.99 -6.25 -11.98
C ILE A 43 -14.65 -5.53 -11.93
N HIS A 44 -13.54 -6.26 -11.84
CA HIS A 44 -12.19 -5.71 -11.71
C HIS A 44 -11.78 -4.85 -12.91
N GLU A 45 -12.13 -5.27 -14.12
CA GLU A 45 -11.88 -4.53 -15.36
C GLU A 45 -12.76 -3.29 -15.52
N LYS A 46 -13.86 -3.19 -14.78
CA LYS A 46 -14.81 -2.07 -14.86
C LYS A 46 -14.56 -0.98 -13.83
N VAL A 47 -14.07 -1.34 -12.65
CA VAL A 47 -13.79 -0.39 -11.57
C VAL A 47 -12.40 0.20 -11.74
N ILE A 48 -12.22 1.48 -11.36
CA ILE A 48 -10.87 2.06 -11.28
C ILE A 48 -10.20 1.55 -10.01
N THR A 49 -9.24 0.66 -10.16
CA THR A 49 -8.42 0.18 -9.05
C THR A 49 -7.36 1.21 -8.71
N LEU A 50 -7.40 1.75 -7.49
CA LEU A 50 -6.49 2.80 -7.05
C LEU A 50 -5.81 2.41 -5.75
N ASP A 51 -4.48 2.42 -5.75
CA ASP A 51 -3.64 2.23 -4.56
C ASP A 51 -3.17 3.59 -4.05
N THR A 52 -3.41 3.85 -2.77
CA THR A 52 -3.13 5.17 -2.19
C THR A 52 -1.71 5.38 -1.73
N HIS A 53 -0.88 4.32 -1.69
CA HIS A 53 0.47 4.47 -1.19
C HIS A 53 1.39 3.37 -1.71
N ILE A 54 2.37 3.77 -2.50
CA ILE A 54 3.53 2.95 -2.84
C ILE A 54 4.81 3.76 -2.65
N ASP A 55 5.84 3.14 -2.10
CA ASP A 55 7.16 3.73 -2.02
C ASP A 55 7.97 3.50 -3.30
N PHE A 56 8.94 4.37 -3.53
CA PHE A 56 9.85 4.24 -4.68
C PHE A 56 11.20 4.91 -4.40
N SER A 57 12.21 4.47 -5.13
CA SER A 57 13.48 5.17 -5.24
C SER A 57 13.52 5.96 -6.56
N PRO A 58 14.04 7.21 -6.59
CA PRO A 58 14.18 7.95 -7.85
C PRO A 58 14.88 7.16 -8.95
N GLY A 59 15.88 6.34 -8.60
CA GLY A 59 16.59 5.48 -9.54
C GLY A 59 15.71 4.45 -10.23
N ASP A 60 14.67 3.94 -9.57
CA ASP A 60 13.74 2.97 -10.15
C ASP A 60 12.78 3.61 -11.17
N LEU A 61 12.63 4.93 -11.13
CA LEU A 61 11.84 5.68 -12.11
C LEU A 61 12.68 6.13 -13.31
N VAL A 62 13.89 6.67 -13.08
CA VAL A 62 14.65 7.41 -14.11
C VAL A 62 15.99 6.79 -14.48
N GLY A 63 16.37 5.67 -13.87
CA GLY A 63 17.57 4.92 -14.20
C GLY A 63 17.47 4.16 -15.52
N GLU A 64 18.59 3.60 -16.00
CA GLU A 64 18.61 2.72 -17.18
C GLU A 64 17.73 1.49 -16.99
N ARG A 65 17.72 0.95 -15.78
CA ARG A 65 16.79 -0.08 -15.32
C ARG A 65 15.72 0.60 -14.48
N ASN A 66 14.50 0.67 -14.98
CA ASN A 66 13.41 1.43 -14.37
C ASN A 66 12.05 0.71 -14.46
N TYR A 67 11.03 1.32 -13.90
CA TYR A 67 9.67 0.75 -13.80
C TYR A 67 8.95 0.47 -15.12
N THR A 68 9.52 0.83 -16.28
CA THR A 68 9.00 0.35 -17.57
C THR A 68 9.31 -1.12 -17.83
N GLN A 69 10.21 -1.69 -17.04
CA GLN A 69 10.68 -3.07 -17.10
C GLN A 69 10.17 -3.86 -15.91
N ARG A 70 10.13 -5.19 -16.03
CA ARG A 70 9.85 -6.06 -14.89
C ARG A 70 11.06 -6.06 -13.96
N LEU A 71 10.88 -5.45 -12.80
CA LEU A 71 11.86 -5.40 -11.73
C LEU A 71 11.45 -6.37 -10.62
N GLU A 72 12.35 -6.55 -9.67
CA GLU A 72 12.11 -7.33 -8.45
C GLU A 72 11.45 -6.50 -7.34
N THR A 73 11.05 -5.26 -7.64
CA THR A 73 10.23 -4.39 -6.80
C THR A 73 8.79 -4.89 -6.79
N GLN A 74 8.05 -4.59 -5.73
CA GLN A 74 6.64 -4.96 -5.63
C GLN A 74 5.78 -4.18 -6.64
N PHE A 75 6.18 -2.95 -6.97
CA PHE A 75 5.59 -2.14 -8.03
C PHE A 75 6.55 -1.99 -9.23
N ASN A 76 6.02 -2.14 -10.42
CA ASN A 76 6.54 -1.71 -11.73
C ASN A 76 5.39 -1.77 -12.75
N LEU A 77 5.50 -1.10 -13.90
CA LEU A 77 4.41 -1.06 -14.89
C LEU A 77 3.97 -2.43 -15.39
N PRO A 78 4.87 -3.40 -15.69
CA PRO A 78 4.43 -4.76 -16.02
C PRO A 78 3.58 -5.42 -14.93
N ASN A 79 3.98 -5.33 -13.64
CA ASN A 79 3.20 -5.88 -12.54
C ASN A 79 1.84 -5.16 -12.39
N MET A 80 1.83 -3.83 -12.55
CA MET A 80 0.61 -3.02 -12.52
C MET A 80 -0.38 -3.43 -13.62
N ILE A 81 0.12 -3.73 -14.82
CA ILE A 81 -0.70 -4.19 -15.96
C ILE A 81 -1.24 -5.60 -15.69
N ASP A 82 -0.39 -6.53 -15.28
CA ASP A 82 -0.76 -7.93 -15.03
C ASP A 82 -1.84 -8.06 -13.95
N GLY A 83 -1.72 -7.28 -12.87
CA GLY A 83 -2.68 -7.28 -11.76
C GLY A 83 -3.93 -6.44 -12.00
N GLY A 84 -3.97 -5.65 -13.09
CA GLY A 84 -5.09 -4.75 -13.38
C GLY A 84 -5.19 -3.58 -12.39
N LEU A 85 -4.05 -3.09 -11.85
CA LEU A 85 -4.02 -1.85 -11.08
C LEU A 85 -4.04 -0.65 -12.05
N ASP A 86 -4.94 0.33 -11.85
CA ASP A 86 -5.14 1.45 -12.79
C ASP A 86 -4.49 2.74 -12.34
N ALA A 87 -4.50 3.01 -11.04
CA ALA A 87 -4.02 4.26 -10.48
C ALA A 87 -3.23 4.01 -9.19
N LEU A 88 -2.28 4.89 -8.89
CA LEU A 88 -1.53 4.83 -7.64
C LEU A 88 -1.01 6.19 -7.22
N PHE A 89 -0.77 6.33 -5.91
CA PHE A 89 0.00 7.45 -5.37
C PHE A 89 1.46 7.05 -5.15
N PHE A 90 2.36 7.74 -5.82
CA PHE A 90 3.79 7.71 -5.50
C PHE A 90 4.05 8.48 -4.21
N SER A 91 4.67 7.82 -3.23
CA SER A 91 5.04 8.41 -1.94
C SER A 91 6.29 9.28 -2.09
N ILE A 92 6.12 10.58 -1.94
CA ILE A 92 7.25 11.52 -1.78
C ILE A 92 7.70 11.43 -0.32
N TYR A 93 8.24 10.27 0.04
CA TYR A 93 8.72 9.99 1.39
C TYR A 93 10.14 10.51 1.59
N VAL A 94 10.33 11.25 2.68
CA VAL A 94 11.66 11.62 3.18
C VAL A 94 11.72 11.33 4.68
N GLY A 95 12.57 10.37 5.03
CA GLY A 95 12.80 10.02 6.42
C GLY A 95 13.55 11.09 7.20
N GLN A 96 13.39 11.05 8.51
CA GLN A 96 14.14 11.86 9.47
C GLN A 96 14.78 10.98 10.52
N THR A 97 15.91 11.42 11.06
CA THR A 97 16.47 10.84 12.28
C THR A 97 15.73 11.41 13.49
N ARG A 98 15.47 10.59 14.51
CA ARG A 98 14.85 11.05 15.74
C ARG A 98 15.76 12.07 16.45
N GLU A 99 15.18 13.09 17.07
CA GLU A 99 15.90 14.13 17.81
C GLU A 99 16.78 13.54 18.93
N THR A 100 16.29 12.48 19.59
CA THR A 100 17.05 11.75 20.62
C THR A 100 18.28 11.02 20.10
N GLN A 101 18.32 10.70 18.78
CA GLN A 101 19.45 10.04 18.13
C GLN A 101 20.38 11.05 17.43
N ASN A 102 19.84 12.18 17.00
CA ASN A 102 20.58 13.24 16.36
C ASN A 102 19.94 14.61 16.69
N PRO A 103 20.52 15.39 17.61
CA PRO A 103 20.02 16.72 17.96
C PRO A 103 20.00 17.72 16.79
N ASP A 104 20.76 17.44 15.71
CA ASP A 104 20.80 18.27 14.52
C ASP A 104 19.69 17.95 13.51
N ALA A 105 18.87 16.92 13.77
CA ALA A 105 17.78 16.53 12.89
C ALA A 105 16.74 17.63 12.66
N PHE A 106 16.62 18.59 13.58
CA PHE A 106 15.65 19.68 13.51
C PHE A 106 16.30 21.05 13.26
N LYS A 107 17.53 21.06 12.78
CA LYS A 107 18.21 22.30 12.37
C LYS A 107 17.93 22.64 10.91
N PRO A 108 18.03 23.94 10.51
CA PRO A 108 17.75 24.37 9.13
C PRO A 108 18.50 23.57 8.05
N ALA A 109 19.75 23.19 8.29
CA ALA A 109 20.53 22.40 7.34
C ALA A 109 19.96 20.96 7.11
N ALA A 110 19.33 20.36 8.13
CA ALA A 110 18.68 19.05 7.97
C ALA A 110 17.35 19.18 7.19
N TYR A 111 16.56 20.21 7.49
CA TYR A 111 15.35 20.52 6.74
C TYR A 111 15.64 20.80 5.26
N GLU A 112 16.71 21.56 4.97
CA GLU A 112 17.10 21.87 3.61
C GLU A 112 17.54 20.62 2.82
N ARG A 113 18.25 19.69 3.45
CA ARG A 113 18.57 18.40 2.83
C ARG A 113 17.29 17.59 2.54
N ALA A 114 16.36 17.53 3.50
CA ALA A 114 15.10 16.83 3.33
C ALA A 114 14.24 17.43 2.22
N TYR A 115 14.17 18.77 2.16
CA TYR A 115 13.50 19.49 1.07
C TYR A 115 14.05 19.11 -0.31
N LYS A 116 15.39 19.13 -0.46
CA LYS A 116 16.05 18.76 -1.73
C LYS A 116 15.75 17.32 -2.14
N LEU A 117 15.74 16.38 -1.19
CA LEU A 117 15.37 14.98 -1.47
C LEU A 117 13.89 14.84 -1.89
N ALA A 118 12.99 15.62 -1.27
CA ALA A 118 11.59 15.64 -1.70
C ALA A 118 11.45 16.19 -3.13
N VAL A 119 12.15 17.29 -3.45
CA VAL A 119 12.17 17.85 -4.81
C VAL A 119 12.68 16.84 -5.84
N GLU A 120 13.78 16.15 -5.55
CA GLU A 120 14.32 15.09 -6.41
C GLU A 120 13.28 13.99 -6.69
N LYS A 121 12.52 13.57 -5.68
CA LYS A 121 11.44 12.59 -5.86
C LYS A 121 10.31 13.12 -6.74
N PHE A 122 9.87 14.35 -6.55
CA PHE A 122 8.87 14.98 -7.44
C PHE A 122 9.37 15.02 -8.88
N ASP A 123 10.60 15.47 -9.10
CA ASP A 123 11.19 15.58 -10.43
C ASP A 123 11.32 14.21 -11.10
N ALA A 124 11.63 13.15 -10.34
CA ALA A 124 11.67 11.78 -10.86
C ALA A 124 10.29 11.32 -11.37
N VAL A 125 9.21 11.57 -10.62
CA VAL A 125 7.84 11.22 -11.07
C VAL A 125 7.45 12.04 -12.31
N HIS A 126 7.75 13.33 -12.35
CA HIS A 126 7.49 14.15 -13.54
C HIS A 126 8.24 13.64 -14.76
N ARG A 127 9.52 13.31 -14.60
CA ARG A 127 10.33 12.79 -15.69
C ARG A 127 9.84 11.43 -16.16
N PHE A 128 9.44 10.55 -15.23
CA PHE A 128 8.89 9.24 -15.57
C PHE A 128 7.62 9.36 -16.42
N THR A 129 6.70 10.23 -16.00
CA THR A 129 5.40 10.38 -16.67
C THR A 129 5.43 11.22 -17.95
N ARG A 130 6.43 12.11 -18.13
CA ARG A 130 6.51 13.02 -19.26
C ARG A 130 7.53 12.61 -20.32
N GLU A 131 8.62 11.93 -19.92
CA GLU A 131 9.76 11.63 -20.82
C GLU A 131 9.97 10.14 -21.02
N ILE A 132 9.86 9.33 -19.96
CA ILE A 132 10.25 7.90 -19.99
C ILE A 132 9.08 7.02 -20.42
N ALA A 133 7.90 7.23 -19.88
CA ALA A 133 6.73 6.39 -20.13
C ALA A 133 5.44 7.19 -20.44
N PRO A 134 5.48 8.29 -21.22
CA PRO A 134 4.32 9.17 -21.43
C PRO A 134 3.13 8.47 -22.10
N ASP A 135 3.40 7.42 -22.87
CA ASP A 135 2.35 6.64 -23.54
C ASP A 135 1.69 5.59 -22.63
N LYS A 136 2.28 5.30 -21.47
CA LYS A 136 1.85 4.23 -20.56
C LYS A 136 1.20 4.75 -19.28
N ILE A 137 1.72 5.86 -18.74
CA ILE A 137 1.29 6.42 -17.46
C ILE A 137 1.29 7.95 -17.53
N GLU A 138 0.29 8.59 -16.93
CA GLU A 138 0.13 10.04 -16.94
C GLU A 138 -0.17 10.55 -15.52
N LEU A 139 0.33 11.75 -15.18
CA LEU A 139 0.12 12.38 -13.87
C LEU A 139 -1.26 13.02 -13.80
N ALA A 140 -2.06 12.64 -12.81
CA ALA A 140 -3.34 13.25 -12.47
C ALA A 140 -3.18 14.27 -11.32
N LEU A 141 -3.88 15.39 -11.41
CA LEU A 141 -3.88 16.45 -10.41
C LEU A 141 -5.26 16.63 -9.72
N ASN A 142 -6.25 15.87 -10.14
CA ASN A 142 -7.62 15.88 -9.60
C ASN A 142 -8.33 14.57 -9.99
N ALA A 143 -9.50 14.34 -9.40
CA ALA A 143 -10.27 13.11 -9.67
C ALA A 143 -10.80 13.03 -11.11
N ALA A 144 -11.04 14.16 -11.77
CA ALA A 144 -11.45 14.16 -13.19
C ALA A 144 -10.31 13.70 -14.10
N ASP A 145 -9.06 14.09 -13.79
CA ASP A 145 -7.87 13.59 -14.52
C ASP A 145 -7.74 12.08 -14.36
N VAL A 146 -7.92 11.53 -13.15
CA VAL A 146 -7.87 10.07 -12.92
C VAL A 146 -8.84 9.36 -13.85
N ARG A 147 -10.10 9.80 -13.89
CA ARG A 147 -11.15 9.20 -14.75
C ARG A 147 -10.81 9.35 -16.25
N ARG A 148 -10.33 10.52 -16.65
CA ARG A 148 -9.96 10.83 -18.05
C ARG A 148 -8.80 9.96 -18.52
N ILE A 149 -7.73 9.90 -17.75
CA ILE A 149 -6.52 9.16 -18.10
C ILE A 149 -6.81 7.66 -18.18
N ASN A 150 -7.54 7.13 -17.19
CA ASN A 150 -7.96 5.73 -17.18
C ASN A 150 -8.85 5.39 -18.40
N ALA A 151 -9.80 6.27 -18.76
CA ALA A 151 -10.65 6.09 -19.94
C ALA A 151 -9.84 6.09 -21.27
N GLN A 152 -8.63 6.63 -21.27
CA GLN A 152 -7.70 6.58 -22.41
C GLN A 152 -6.84 5.31 -22.43
N GLY A 153 -7.01 4.42 -21.45
CA GLY A 153 -6.25 3.17 -21.33
C GLY A 153 -4.83 3.35 -20.78
N LYS A 154 -4.49 4.53 -20.27
CA LYS A 154 -3.23 4.78 -19.58
C LYS A 154 -3.36 4.51 -18.09
N LYS A 155 -2.26 4.14 -17.46
CA LYS A 155 -2.14 4.08 -16.00
C LYS A 155 -2.04 5.50 -15.43
N VAL A 156 -2.48 5.67 -14.18
CA VAL A 156 -2.58 6.97 -13.53
C VAL A 156 -1.56 7.07 -12.40
N ALA A 157 -0.71 8.08 -12.47
CA ALA A 157 0.15 8.49 -11.38
C ALA A 157 -0.49 9.64 -10.60
N LEU A 158 -0.41 9.59 -9.28
CA LEU A 158 -0.66 10.71 -8.38
C LEU A 158 0.55 10.84 -7.45
N MET A 159 0.65 11.94 -6.71
CA MET A 159 1.75 12.14 -5.74
C MET A 159 1.18 12.54 -4.39
N GLY A 160 1.67 11.87 -3.33
CA GLY A 160 1.39 12.18 -1.95
C GLY A 160 2.69 12.40 -1.19
N VAL A 161 2.76 13.41 -0.35
CA VAL A 161 3.91 13.62 0.52
C VAL A 161 3.73 12.78 1.78
N GLU A 162 4.66 11.88 2.03
CA GLU A 162 4.73 11.17 3.28
C GLU A 162 5.78 11.78 4.19
N ASN A 163 5.33 12.18 5.40
CA ASN A 163 6.09 12.96 6.36
C ASN A 163 6.23 14.45 6.00
N GLY A 164 5.53 15.33 6.70
CA GLY A 164 5.65 16.79 6.51
C GLY A 164 6.99 17.39 6.92
N TYR A 165 7.93 16.58 7.39
CA TYR A 165 9.26 17.01 7.81
C TYR A 165 10.02 17.83 6.74
N PRO A 166 9.97 17.52 5.42
CA PRO A 166 10.67 18.29 4.38
C PRO A 166 10.25 19.75 4.22
N ILE A 167 9.05 20.14 4.70
CA ILE A 167 8.70 21.56 4.64
C ILE A 167 9.56 22.41 5.59
N GLY A 168 10.27 21.80 6.55
CA GLY A 168 10.99 22.53 7.60
C GLY A 168 10.04 23.39 8.41
N GLU A 169 10.45 24.63 8.68
CA GLU A 169 9.63 25.64 9.35
C GLU A 169 8.98 26.63 8.37
N GLU A 170 9.03 26.33 7.06
CA GLU A 170 8.59 27.20 5.99
C GLU A 170 7.24 26.72 5.41
N ILE A 171 6.14 27.31 5.90
CA ILE A 171 4.77 26.97 5.42
C ILE A 171 4.62 27.16 3.91
N ALA A 172 5.32 28.09 3.30
CA ALA A 172 5.30 28.32 1.86
C ALA A 172 5.65 27.06 1.03
N ARG A 173 6.46 26.16 1.59
CA ARG A 173 6.82 24.87 0.94
C ARG A 173 5.62 23.94 0.76
N VAL A 174 4.56 24.08 1.53
CA VAL A 174 3.30 23.34 1.29
C VAL A 174 2.73 23.70 -0.08
N LYS A 175 2.74 25.03 -0.41
CA LYS A 175 2.30 25.48 -1.74
C LYS A 175 3.23 24.99 -2.86
N GLU A 176 4.55 25.01 -2.64
CA GLU A 176 5.51 24.50 -3.62
C GLU A 176 5.28 23.01 -3.91
N PHE A 177 5.00 22.19 -2.89
CA PHE A 177 4.68 20.79 -3.07
C PHE A 177 3.34 20.58 -3.80
N TYR A 178 2.33 21.42 -3.48
CA TYR A 178 1.09 21.43 -4.24
C TYR A 178 1.30 21.74 -5.73
N ASP A 179 2.08 22.78 -6.02
CA ASP A 179 2.40 23.21 -7.39
C ASP A 179 3.20 22.12 -8.15
N ARG A 180 4.01 21.30 -7.44
CA ARG A 180 4.70 20.14 -7.97
C ARG A 180 3.79 18.92 -8.15
N GLY A 181 2.55 18.97 -7.68
CA GLY A 181 1.52 17.95 -7.91
C GLY A 181 1.14 17.11 -6.70
N ALA A 182 1.60 17.43 -5.48
CA ALA A 182 1.13 16.76 -4.28
C ALA A 182 -0.38 16.93 -4.09
N ARG A 183 -1.09 15.86 -3.76
CA ARG A 183 -2.53 15.88 -3.50
C ARG A 183 -2.93 15.35 -2.13
N TYR A 184 -2.01 14.71 -1.41
CA TYR A 184 -2.09 14.58 0.05
C TYR A 184 -0.74 14.91 0.69
N MET A 185 -0.74 15.19 2.00
CA MET A 185 0.47 15.28 2.81
C MET A 185 0.18 14.76 4.21
N SER A 186 0.97 13.76 4.66
CA SER A 186 0.91 13.29 6.03
C SER A 186 1.74 14.20 6.95
N LEU A 187 1.22 14.36 8.19
CA LEU A 187 1.87 15.25 9.16
C LEU A 187 3.19 14.69 9.67
N THR A 188 3.24 13.38 9.88
CA THR A 188 4.40 12.66 10.46
C THR A 188 4.66 11.35 9.73
N HIS A 189 5.82 10.77 10.01
CA HIS A 189 6.12 9.35 9.79
C HIS A 189 6.51 8.68 11.12
N ASN A 190 7.48 7.79 11.16
CA ASN A 190 7.95 7.13 12.38
C ASN A 190 8.88 8.05 13.19
N GLY A 191 8.29 8.91 14.00
CA GLY A 191 8.95 9.89 14.86
C GLY A 191 8.23 11.24 14.84
N HIS A 192 8.25 11.94 15.98
CA HIS A 192 7.75 13.32 16.06
C HIS A 192 8.57 14.22 15.16
N ASN A 193 7.92 15.23 14.60
CA ASN A 193 8.60 16.24 13.81
C ASN A 193 8.16 17.65 14.25
N GLN A 194 8.46 18.68 13.48
CA GLN A 194 8.08 20.06 13.78
C GLN A 194 6.58 20.33 13.65
N LEU A 195 5.80 19.42 13.05
CA LEU A 195 4.36 19.59 12.84
C LEU A 195 3.52 18.90 13.91
N ALA A 196 3.90 17.68 14.33
CA ALA A 196 3.03 16.86 15.15
C ALA A 196 3.75 15.67 15.82
N ASP A 197 3.01 15.03 16.73
CA ASP A 197 3.40 13.76 17.31
C ASP A 197 3.00 12.58 16.42
N SER A 198 3.95 11.64 16.27
CA SER A 198 3.76 10.36 15.61
C SER A 198 3.18 9.31 16.56
N HIS A 199 2.57 8.25 16.00
CA HIS A 199 2.12 7.07 16.75
C HIS A 199 3.23 6.45 17.61
N THR A 200 4.51 6.64 17.24
CA THR A 200 5.65 6.11 18.02
C THR A 200 5.74 6.70 19.42
N GLY A 201 5.04 7.79 19.70
CA GLY A 201 4.97 8.41 21.02
C GLY A 201 4.39 7.50 22.12
N GLU A 202 3.57 6.49 21.79
CA GLU A 202 3.15 5.49 22.76
C GLU A 202 4.36 4.77 23.42
N ARG A 203 5.46 4.65 22.68
CA ARG A 203 6.71 4.06 23.20
C ARG A 203 7.72 5.12 23.65
N ASP A 204 7.81 6.23 22.91
CA ASP A 204 8.92 7.18 23.00
C ASP A 204 8.55 8.43 23.84
N GLY A 205 7.27 8.57 24.28
CA GLY A 205 6.73 9.79 24.89
C GLY A 205 6.28 10.81 23.85
N TRP A 206 5.72 11.93 24.30
CA TRP A 206 5.09 12.95 23.46
C TRP A 206 5.93 14.24 23.44
N LYS A 207 5.98 14.92 22.28
CA LYS A 207 6.66 16.21 22.12
C LYS A 207 5.66 17.37 22.19
N TRP A 208 4.54 17.26 21.52
CA TRP A 208 3.53 18.31 21.37
C TRP A 208 2.20 18.01 22.06
N ASN A 209 2.01 16.77 22.47
CA ASN A 209 0.72 16.24 22.88
C ASN A 209 -0.33 16.46 21.78
N GLY A 210 0.03 16.11 20.55
CA GLY A 210 -0.78 16.28 19.37
C GLY A 210 -0.13 17.16 18.29
N LEU A 211 -0.81 18.22 17.90
CA LEU A 211 -0.36 19.18 16.89
C LEU A 211 0.52 20.27 17.51
N SER A 212 1.65 20.59 16.86
CA SER A 212 2.41 21.80 17.13
C SER A 212 1.68 23.05 16.61
N PRO A 213 2.09 24.26 17.02
CA PRO A 213 1.59 25.50 16.40
C PRO A 213 1.83 25.56 14.88
N LEU A 214 2.98 25.05 14.40
CA LEU A 214 3.29 24.98 12.98
C LEU A 214 2.42 23.94 12.25
N GLY A 215 2.12 22.80 12.90
CA GLY A 215 1.23 21.78 12.34
C GLY A 215 -0.18 22.30 12.10
N LYS A 216 -0.69 23.14 13.00
CA LYS A 216 -1.99 23.81 12.81
C LYS A 216 -2.00 24.76 11.62
N GLN A 217 -0.90 25.50 11.40
CA GLN A 217 -0.74 26.35 10.20
C GLN A 217 -0.64 25.51 8.93
N ALA A 218 0.10 24.39 8.96
CA ALA A 218 0.21 23.50 7.82
C ALA A 218 -1.17 22.91 7.41
N ILE A 219 -2.00 22.51 8.37
CA ILE A 219 -3.38 22.03 8.08
C ILE A 219 -4.21 23.14 7.43
N ALA A 220 -4.13 24.37 7.95
CA ALA A 220 -4.87 25.50 7.37
C ALA A 220 -4.44 25.78 5.92
N GLU A 221 -3.14 25.72 5.64
CA GLU A 221 -2.61 25.92 4.29
C GLU A 221 -2.97 24.76 3.35
N MET A 222 -2.92 23.51 3.82
CA MET A 222 -3.38 22.35 3.04
C MET A 222 -4.86 22.47 2.67
N ASN A 223 -5.72 22.86 3.62
CA ASN A 223 -7.14 23.07 3.35
C ASN A 223 -7.34 24.22 2.31
N ARG A 224 -6.57 25.30 2.43
CA ARG A 224 -6.63 26.45 1.48
C ARG A 224 -6.22 26.04 0.06
N LEU A 225 -5.23 25.17 -0.07
CA LEU A 225 -4.68 24.73 -1.37
C LEU A 225 -5.49 23.59 -2.01
N GLY A 226 -6.20 22.80 -1.21
CA GLY A 226 -6.88 21.59 -1.70
C GLY A 226 -5.99 20.34 -1.67
N ILE A 227 -5.09 20.28 -0.69
CA ILE A 227 -4.32 19.08 -0.34
C ILE A 227 -5.09 18.30 0.73
N MET A 228 -5.31 17.00 0.53
CA MET A 228 -5.89 16.13 1.55
C MET A 228 -4.92 16.02 2.74
N VAL A 229 -5.40 16.37 3.95
CA VAL A 229 -4.61 16.17 5.17
C VAL A 229 -4.61 14.68 5.50
N ASP A 230 -3.43 14.08 5.53
CA ASP A 230 -3.25 12.67 5.81
C ASP A 230 -2.79 12.46 7.25
N VAL A 231 -3.49 11.60 7.98
CA VAL A 231 -3.21 11.25 9.37
C VAL A 231 -2.59 9.85 9.55
N ALA A 232 -2.17 9.21 8.45
CA ALA A 232 -1.32 8.04 8.55
C ALA A 232 -0.07 8.37 9.38
N HIS A 233 0.40 7.43 10.20
CA HIS A 233 1.48 7.60 11.19
C HIS A 233 1.27 8.61 12.33
N ALA A 234 0.18 9.36 12.33
CA ALA A 234 -0.10 10.33 13.40
C ALA A 234 -0.40 9.63 14.74
N SER A 235 -0.08 10.28 15.85
CA SER A 235 -0.58 9.87 17.15
C SER A 235 -2.11 10.00 17.20
N LYS A 236 -2.75 9.27 18.13
CA LYS A 236 -4.19 9.43 18.35
C LYS A 236 -4.57 10.88 18.58
N GLU A 237 -3.84 11.57 19.46
CA GLU A 237 -4.13 12.97 19.80
C GLU A 237 -3.92 13.90 18.60
N THR A 238 -2.85 13.71 17.81
CA THR A 238 -2.63 14.43 16.55
C THR A 238 -3.80 14.26 15.58
N MET A 239 -4.25 13.03 15.39
CA MET A 239 -5.38 12.72 14.50
C MET A 239 -6.68 13.35 15.01
N MET A 240 -7.00 13.25 16.30
CA MET A 240 -8.23 13.82 16.87
C MET A 240 -8.24 15.34 16.77
N GLN A 241 -7.12 16.01 17.07
CA GLN A 241 -6.98 17.47 16.88
C GLN A 241 -7.07 17.87 15.41
N THR A 242 -6.49 17.06 14.49
CA THR A 242 -6.61 17.29 13.06
C THR A 242 -8.05 17.19 12.59
N ALA A 243 -8.78 16.17 13.01
CA ALA A 243 -10.20 15.98 12.68
C ALA A 243 -11.08 17.13 13.20
N ALA A 244 -10.75 17.71 14.35
CA ALA A 244 -11.45 18.86 14.90
C ALA A 244 -11.12 20.19 14.20
N LEU A 245 -9.89 20.34 13.69
CA LEU A 245 -9.38 21.58 13.10
C LEU A 245 -9.63 21.69 11.61
N SER A 246 -9.51 20.59 10.87
CA SER A 246 -9.58 20.58 9.40
C SER A 246 -10.96 21.06 8.93
N LYS A 247 -10.96 21.94 7.94
CA LYS A 247 -12.18 22.43 7.26
C LYS A 247 -12.64 21.48 6.15
N ALA A 248 -11.79 20.56 5.74
CA ALA A 248 -12.02 19.60 4.69
C ALA A 248 -11.91 18.15 5.26
N PRO A 249 -12.51 17.16 4.59
CA PRO A 249 -12.32 15.77 4.94
C PRO A 249 -10.84 15.39 5.04
N ILE A 250 -10.49 14.59 6.05
CA ILE A 250 -9.13 14.07 6.22
C ILE A 250 -9.04 12.62 5.73
N ILE A 251 -7.84 12.16 5.42
CA ILE A 251 -7.60 10.77 5.03
C ILE A 251 -6.61 10.09 5.97
N ALA A 252 -6.66 8.76 6.01
CA ALA A 252 -5.52 7.96 6.41
C ALA A 252 -5.08 7.17 5.18
N SER A 253 -4.01 7.61 4.52
CA SER A 253 -3.58 7.08 3.21
C SER A 253 -3.18 5.61 3.25
N HIS A 254 -2.72 5.11 4.40
CA HIS A 254 -2.36 3.72 4.66
C HIS A 254 -2.37 3.46 6.17
N SER A 255 -3.44 2.87 6.69
CA SER A 255 -3.62 2.50 8.10
C SER A 255 -4.45 1.22 8.21
N ALA A 256 -4.52 0.63 9.40
CA ALA A 256 -5.36 -0.53 9.65
C ALA A 256 -6.18 -0.34 10.94
N VAL A 257 -6.91 -1.38 11.36
CA VAL A 257 -7.84 -1.32 12.49
C VAL A 257 -7.17 -1.87 13.75
N ARG A 258 -7.11 -1.06 14.81
CA ARG A 258 -6.45 -1.42 16.06
C ARG A 258 -7.17 -2.54 16.81
N ALA A 259 -8.49 -2.62 16.70
CA ALA A 259 -9.28 -3.68 17.32
C ALA A 259 -8.93 -5.10 16.82
N LEU A 260 -8.34 -5.24 15.62
CA LEU A 260 -7.90 -6.52 15.06
C LEU A 260 -6.40 -6.78 15.22
N CYS A 261 -5.60 -5.72 15.29
CA CYS A 261 -4.17 -5.81 15.55
C CYS A 261 -3.77 -4.61 16.41
N ASP A 262 -3.58 -4.83 17.71
CA ASP A 262 -3.36 -3.77 18.72
C ASP A 262 -1.92 -3.26 18.67
N VAL A 263 -1.69 -2.35 17.73
CA VAL A 263 -0.43 -1.59 17.59
C VAL A 263 -0.74 -0.10 17.43
N SER A 264 0.14 0.76 17.92
CA SER A 264 -0.04 2.22 17.89
C SER A 264 -0.17 2.80 16.47
N ARG A 265 0.27 2.07 15.45
CA ARG A 265 0.17 2.46 14.04
C ARG A 265 -1.26 2.37 13.48
N ASN A 266 -2.11 1.55 14.11
CA ASN A 266 -3.47 1.30 13.71
C ASN A 266 -4.44 2.26 14.40
N MET A 267 -5.57 2.55 13.74
CA MET A 267 -6.61 3.44 14.23
C MET A 267 -7.60 2.67 15.11
N ASP A 268 -7.90 3.20 16.29
CA ASP A 268 -8.97 2.69 17.14
C ASP A 268 -10.37 3.16 16.70
N ASP A 269 -11.40 2.62 17.32
CA ASP A 269 -12.79 2.90 16.95
C ASP A 269 -13.17 4.38 17.08
N GLU A 270 -12.62 5.08 18.09
CA GLU A 270 -12.86 6.51 18.27
C GLU A 270 -12.25 7.34 17.14
N GLN A 271 -11.02 7.01 16.73
CA GLN A 271 -10.35 7.63 15.59
C GLN A 271 -11.11 7.37 14.28
N LEU A 272 -11.57 6.13 14.05
CA LEU A 272 -12.38 5.78 12.88
C LEU A 272 -13.70 6.56 12.84
N GLN A 273 -14.38 6.71 13.97
CA GLN A 273 -15.60 7.53 14.06
C GLN A 273 -15.32 9.02 13.84
N ALA A 274 -14.20 9.53 14.34
CA ALA A 274 -13.80 10.92 14.10
C ALA A 274 -13.49 11.16 12.60
N LEU A 275 -12.78 10.23 11.94
CA LEU A 275 -12.53 10.25 10.50
C LEU A 275 -13.85 10.32 9.70
N LYS A 276 -14.79 9.43 10.01
CA LYS A 276 -16.13 9.42 9.40
C LYS A 276 -16.83 10.77 9.54
N LYS A 277 -16.78 11.38 10.73
CA LYS A 277 -17.43 12.70 11.00
C LYS A 277 -16.88 13.82 10.12
N THR A 278 -15.61 13.76 9.70
CA THR A 278 -15.06 14.72 8.73
C THR A 278 -15.51 14.46 7.30
N GLY A 279 -16.20 13.35 7.00
CA GLY A 279 -16.47 12.88 5.64
C GLY A 279 -15.29 12.17 4.98
N GLY A 280 -14.25 11.87 5.75
CA GLY A 280 -12.99 11.29 5.32
C GLY A 280 -13.01 9.81 4.96
N VAL A 281 -11.83 9.23 4.71
CA VAL A 281 -11.65 7.85 4.31
C VAL A 281 -10.37 7.26 4.90
N ILE A 282 -10.47 6.04 5.47
CA ILE A 282 -9.31 5.21 5.77
C ILE A 282 -9.01 4.31 4.57
N GLN A 283 -7.76 4.28 4.13
CA GLN A 283 -7.24 3.30 3.20
C GLN A 283 -6.59 2.17 4.01
N VAL A 284 -7.28 1.04 4.08
CA VAL A 284 -6.75 -0.14 4.78
C VAL A 284 -5.54 -0.65 4.02
N PHE A 285 -4.42 -0.86 4.72
CA PHE A 285 -3.17 -1.23 4.06
C PHE A 285 -2.74 -2.66 4.36
N ALA A 286 -2.05 -3.26 3.39
CA ALA A 286 -1.68 -4.68 3.42
C ALA A 286 -0.30 -4.92 4.05
N TYR A 287 0.00 -4.28 5.18
CA TYR A 287 1.25 -4.53 5.91
C TYR A 287 1.07 -5.68 6.90
N SER A 288 1.79 -6.80 6.70
CA SER A 288 1.60 -8.04 7.45
C SER A 288 1.61 -7.84 8.98
N GLY A 289 2.57 -7.08 9.53
CA GLY A 289 2.70 -6.84 10.97
C GLY A 289 1.65 -5.87 11.55
N PHE A 290 0.84 -5.22 10.71
CA PHE A 290 -0.23 -4.31 11.13
C PHE A 290 -1.64 -4.86 10.86
N VAL A 291 -1.75 -5.95 10.09
CA VAL A 291 -3.02 -6.64 9.88
C VAL A 291 -3.14 -7.94 10.66
N LYS A 292 -2.03 -8.45 11.23
CA LYS A 292 -2.04 -9.66 12.02
C LYS A 292 -1.01 -9.61 13.13
N THR A 293 -1.46 -9.79 14.36
CA THR A 293 -0.55 -9.99 15.49
C THR A 293 0.05 -11.38 15.40
N THR A 294 1.38 -11.47 15.41
CA THR A 294 2.13 -12.71 15.50
C THR A 294 2.87 -12.77 16.82
N ARG A 295 3.00 -13.97 17.38
CA ARG A 295 3.84 -14.19 18.56
C ARG A 295 5.30 -13.94 18.17
N PRO A 296 6.13 -13.41 19.08
CA PRO A 296 7.56 -13.37 18.85
C PRO A 296 8.10 -14.78 18.56
N ASP A 297 9.06 -14.85 17.66
CA ASP A 297 9.76 -16.10 17.41
C ASP A 297 10.37 -16.66 18.71
N SER A 298 10.37 -17.97 18.87
CA SER A 298 11.12 -18.61 19.95
C SER A 298 12.61 -18.24 19.83
N SER A 299 13.34 -18.29 20.95
CA SER A 299 14.79 -18.02 20.96
C SER A 299 15.54 -18.88 19.92
N ASP A 300 15.15 -20.15 19.82
CA ASP A 300 15.80 -21.11 18.92
C ASP A 300 15.49 -20.79 17.45
N ARG A 301 14.23 -20.42 17.13
CA ARG A 301 13.85 -19.95 15.79
C ARG A 301 14.58 -18.66 15.42
N ALA A 302 14.57 -17.68 16.32
CA ALA A 302 15.25 -16.40 16.09
C ALA A 302 16.75 -16.59 15.84
N ALA A 303 17.41 -17.44 16.64
CA ALA A 303 18.81 -17.78 16.48
C ALA A 303 19.09 -18.52 15.14
N ALA A 304 18.26 -19.49 14.78
CA ALA A 304 18.39 -20.23 13.52
C ALA A 304 18.22 -19.31 12.30
N LEU A 305 17.22 -18.43 12.31
CA LEU A 305 17.00 -17.45 11.24
C LEU A 305 18.12 -16.41 11.16
N ALA A 306 18.66 -15.97 12.29
CA ALA A 306 19.81 -15.05 12.31
C ALA A 306 21.08 -15.74 11.73
N ALA A 307 21.33 -17.00 12.09
CA ALA A 307 22.43 -17.78 11.54
C ALA A 307 22.29 -17.97 10.02
N LEU A 308 21.07 -18.28 9.55
CA LEU A 308 20.78 -18.45 8.14
C LEU A 308 21.00 -17.13 7.36
N ARG A 309 20.53 -15.99 7.88
CA ARG A 309 20.80 -14.67 7.26
C ARG A 309 22.29 -14.38 7.18
N LYS A 310 23.03 -14.65 8.25
CA LYS A 310 24.47 -14.45 8.29
C LYS A 310 25.21 -15.31 7.25
N GLU A 311 24.80 -16.56 7.07
CA GLU A 311 25.39 -17.49 6.09
C GLU A 311 25.30 -16.94 4.66
N TYR A 312 24.16 -16.30 4.30
CA TYR A 312 23.94 -15.73 2.98
C TYR A 312 24.24 -14.23 2.91
N ASN A 313 24.84 -13.65 3.94
CA ASN A 313 25.17 -12.22 4.04
C ASN A 313 23.93 -11.30 3.80
N LEU A 314 22.78 -11.72 4.33
CA LEU A 314 21.53 -10.97 4.25
C LEU A 314 21.37 -10.06 5.47
N PRO A 315 20.74 -8.85 5.30
CA PRO A 315 20.50 -7.92 6.40
C PRO A 315 19.47 -8.45 7.40
N GLU A 316 19.37 -7.77 8.54
CA GLU A 316 18.29 -8.03 9.51
C GLU A 316 16.92 -7.68 8.91
N THR A 317 15.87 -8.35 9.39
CA THR A 317 14.49 -8.17 8.93
C THR A 317 13.67 -7.27 9.85
N THR A 318 14.21 -6.89 11.02
CA THR A 318 13.51 -6.10 12.03
C THR A 318 13.89 -4.64 11.94
N GLY A 319 12.88 -3.75 11.86
CA GLY A 319 13.05 -2.31 11.77
C GLY A 319 12.49 -1.72 10.46
N VAL A 320 12.25 -0.41 10.48
CA VAL A 320 11.72 0.31 9.31
C VAL A 320 12.68 0.22 8.13
N GLY A 321 12.18 -0.17 6.98
CA GLY A 321 12.96 -0.34 5.75
C GLY A 321 13.86 -1.58 5.72
N GLN A 322 14.00 -2.35 6.81
CA GLN A 322 14.85 -3.54 6.82
C GLN A 322 14.27 -4.67 5.98
N ARG A 323 12.94 -4.82 5.95
CA ARG A 323 12.28 -5.84 5.10
C ARG A 323 12.55 -5.58 3.61
N ALA A 324 12.43 -4.34 3.16
CA ALA A 324 12.74 -3.98 1.77
C ALA A 324 14.22 -4.24 1.44
N ARG A 325 15.15 -3.86 2.35
CA ARG A 325 16.58 -4.16 2.20
C ARG A 325 16.86 -5.65 2.16
N PHE A 326 16.20 -6.41 3.01
CA PHE A 326 16.30 -7.88 3.03
C PHE A 326 15.81 -8.47 1.70
N GLN A 327 14.65 -8.09 1.21
CA GLN A 327 14.13 -8.56 -0.07
C GLN A 327 15.08 -8.19 -1.22
N SER A 328 15.54 -6.96 -1.28
CA SER A 328 16.53 -6.52 -2.28
C SER A 328 17.84 -7.31 -2.20
N ALA A 329 18.30 -7.69 -1.01
CA ALA A 329 19.49 -8.52 -0.86
C ALA A 329 19.23 -9.98 -1.28
N LEU A 330 18.06 -10.52 -0.93
CA LEU A 330 17.65 -11.87 -1.30
C LEU A 330 17.56 -12.05 -2.83
N THR A 331 17.06 -11.03 -3.52
CA THR A 331 16.95 -11.05 -4.99
C THR A 331 18.30 -10.98 -5.69
N LYS A 332 19.34 -10.44 -5.03
CA LYS A 332 20.72 -10.39 -5.55
C LYS A 332 21.49 -11.69 -5.39
N LEU A 333 20.96 -12.66 -4.65
CA LEU A 333 21.56 -14.01 -4.58
C LEU A 333 21.45 -14.69 -5.96
N SER A 334 22.43 -15.55 -6.27
CA SER A 334 22.29 -16.45 -7.41
C SER A 334 21.07 -17.36 -7.25
N ALA A 335 20.50 -17.86 -8.35
CA ALA A 335 19.36 -18.76 -8.31
C ALA A 335 19.60 -19.98 -7.39
N ASP A 336 20.80 -20.55 -7.44
CA ASP A 336 21.18 -21.69 -6.61
C ASP A 336 21.25 -21.31 -5.11
N ASN A 337 21.87 -20.18 -4.77
CA ASN A 337 21.95 -19.71 -3.39
C ASN A 337 20.56 -19.35 -2.83
N ARG A 338 19.69 -18.76 -3.67
CA ARG A 338 18.32 -18.46 -3.28
C ARG A 338 17.53 -19.75 -2.98
N ALA A 339 17.59 -20.74 -3.86
CA ALA A 339 16.95 -22.02 -3.64
C ALA A 339 17.47 -22.74 -2.38
N GLN A 340 18.77 -22.69 -2.13
CA GLN A 340 19.35 -23.24 -0.90
C GLN A 340 18.88 -22.49 0.36
N TYR A 341 18.82 -21.16 0.31
CA TYR A 341 18.29 -20.33 1.39
C TYR A 341 16.84 -20.70 1.69
N GLU A 342 15.99 -20.79 0.66
CA GLU A 342 14.55 -21.12 0.79
C GLU A 342 14.37 -22.54 1.39
N ASN A 343 15.16 -23.52 0.94
CA ASN A 343 15.12 -24.87 1.50
C ASN A 343 15.53 -24.91 2.99
N LYS A 344 16.60 -24.21 3.37
CA LYS A 344 17.04 -24.12 4.77
C LYS A 344 16.02 -23.36 5.63
N HIS A 345 15.41 -22.32 5.10
CA HIS A 345 14.34 -21.58 5.77
C HIS A 345 13.13 -22.49 6.04
N ALA A 346 12.72 -23.26 5.04
CA ALA A 346 11.63 -24.22 5.17
C ALA A 346 11.93 -25.33 6.21
N GLU A 347 13.20 -25.74 6.34
CA GLU A 347 13.63 -26.69 7.38
C GLU A 347 13.55 -26.08 8.78
N ILE A 348 13.95 -24.80 8.93
CA ILE A 348 13.77 -24.06 10.19
C ILE A 348 12.27 -23.95 10.55
N ASP A 349 11.40 -23.68 9.57
CA ASP A 349 9.95 -23.61 9.78
C ASP A 349 9.36 -24.94 10.30
N LYS A 350 9.92 -26.08 9.88
CA LYS A 350 9.51 -27.39 10.40
C LYS A 350 10.03 -27.66 11.81
N GLN A 351 11.29 -27.32 12.08
CA GLN A 351 11.92 -27.60 13.37
C GLN A 351 11.47 -26.61 14.46
N HIS A 352 11.26 -25.37 14.09
CA HIS A 352 10.88 -24.25 14.96
C HIS A 352 9.72 -23.48 14.34
N PRO A 353 8.48 -23.99 14.37
CA PRO A 353 7.35 -23.33 13.72
C PRO A 353 7.06 -21.96 14.34
N GLY A 354 6.95 -20.95 13.47
CA GLY A 354 6.49 -19.60 13.80
C GLY A 354 5.03 -19.40 13.43
N ASP A 355 4.45 -18.27 13.84
CA ASP A 355 3.13 -17.89 13.37
C ASP A 355 3.18 -17.54 11.86
N PRO A 356 2.22 -18.00 11.06
CA PRO A 356 2.21 -17.71 9.63
C PRO A 356 1.99 -16.21 9.40
N PRO A 357 2.63 -15.62 8.36
CA PRO A 357 2.40 -14.24 7.99
C PRO A 357 0.93 -13.96 7.67
N ALA A 358 0.56 -12.69 7.62
CA ALA A 358 -0.78 -12.28 7.24
C ALA A 358 -1.10 -12.69 5.78
N THR A 359 -2.36 -13.00 5.56
CA THR A 359 -2.91 -13.35 4.26
C THR A 359 -3.86 -12.25 3.76
N ILE A 360 -4.24 -12.32 2.51
CA ILE A 360 -5.28 -11.44 1.93
C ILE A 360 -6.60 -11.51 2.72
N LYS A 361 -6.90 -12.65 3.35
CA LYS A 361 -8.09 -12.80 4.20
C LYS A 361 -7.97 -11.98 5.48
N ASP A 362 -6.78 -11.98 6.10
CA ASP A 362 -6.51 -11.15 7.28
C ASP A 362 -6.62 -9.66 6.91
N PHE A 363 -6.09 -9.27 5.76
CA PHE A 363 -6.22 -7.91 5.24
C PHE A 363 -7.69 -7.50 5.04
N VAL A 364 -8.49 -8.31 4.34
CA VAL A 364 -9.90 -7.98 4.09
C VAL A 364 -10.75 -8.04 5.38
N ASN A 365 -10.32 -8.75 6.44
CA ASN A 365 -10.97 -8.65 7.75
C ASN A 365 -10.95 -7.22 8.31
N HIS A 366 -9.87 -6.46 8.08
CA HIS A 366 -9.79 -5.05 8.48
C HIS A 366 -10.76 -4.18 7.67
N ILE A 367 -10.92 -4.46 6.37
CA ILE A 367 -11.93 -3.80 5.52
C ILE A 367 -13.34 -4.08 6.07
N ASP A 368 -13.68 -5.35 6.31
CA ASP A 368 -14.99 -5.74 6.85
C ASP A 368 -15.29 -5.04 8.19
N TYR A 369 -14.30 -5.01 9.09
CA TYR A 369 -14.46 -4.35 10.38
C TYR A 369 -14.73 -2.84 10.21
N ALA A 370 -13.89 -2.16 9.42
CA ALA A 370 -14.04 -0.73 9.17
C ALA A 370 -15.38 -0.42 8.50
N VAL A 371 -15.77 -1.19 7.47
CA VAL A 371 -17.06 -1.03 6.78
C VAL A 371 -18.23 -1.21 7.75
N LYS A 372 -18.16 -2.21 8.63
CA LYS A 372 -19.21 -2.42 9.65
C LYS A 372 -19.29 -1.28 10.64
N LEU A 373 -18.16 -0.69 11.04
CA LEU A 373 -18.10 0.35 12.07
C LEU A 373 -18.46 1.74 11.53
N ILE A 374 -17.87 2.13 10.37
CA ILE A 374 -17.98 3.50 9.85
C ILE A 374 -18.75 3.60 8.53
N GLY A 375 -19.08 2.49 7.90
CA GLY A 375 -19.81 2.45 6.63
C GLY A 375 -18.90 2.39 5.40
N ILE A 376 -19.45 1.85 4.31
CA ILE A 376 -18.72 1.61 3.05
C ILE A 376 -18.14 2.87 2.42
N ASP A 377 -18.72 4.05 2.65
CA ASP A 377 -18.31 5.32 2.05
C ASP A 377 -17.02 5.91 2.66
N HIS A 378 -16.51 5.29 3.73
CA HIS A 378 -15.36 5.78 4.50
C HIS A 378 -14.16 4.82 4.52
N VAL A 379 -14.18 3.79 3.66
CA VAL A 379 -13.14 2.75 3.61
C VAL A 379 -12.60 2.61 2.20
N GLY A 380 -11.31 2.38 2.08
CA GLY A 380 -10.62 2.12 0.83
C GLY A 380 -9.44 1.16 1.02
N ILE A 381 -8.59 1.08 0.01
CA ILE A 381 -7.54 0.07 -0.14
C ILE A 381 -6.19 0.74 -0.38
N SER A 382 -5.14 0.22 0.27
CA SER A 382 -3.74 0.57 0.05
C SER A 382 -2.85 -0.66 0.17
N SER A 383 -1.74 -0.70 -0.54
CA SER A 383 -0.79 -1.81 -0.44
C SER A 383 0.37 -1.53 0.50
N ASP A 384 0.90 -0.33 0.48
CA ASP A 384 2.19 0.04 1.07
C ASP A 384 3.35 -0.73 0.38
N PHE A 385 3.23 -1.03 -0.92
CA PHE A 385 4.27 -1.71 -1.69
C PHE A 385 5.57 -0.90 -1.71
N ASP A 386 6.67 -1.63 -1.67
CA ASP A 386 8.04 -1.11 -1.56
C ASP A 386 8.34 -0.32 -0.28
N GLY A 387 7.32 0.01 0.56
CA GLY A 387 7.42 0.58 1.91
C GLY A 387 7.44 -0.47 3.03
N GLY A 388 7.08 -1.69 2.71
CA GLY A 388 7.04 -2.83 3.65
C GLY A 388 5.72 -3.59 3.62
N GLY A 389 4.80 -3.18 2.80
CA GLY A 389 3.53 -3.84 2.56
C GLY A 389 3.66 -5.19 1.87
N GLY A 390 2.52 -5.79 1.63
CA GLY A 390 2.37 -7.13 1.06
C GLY A 390 1.96 -8.18 2.09
N VAL A 391 1.00 -8.99 1.69
CA VAL A 391 0.48 -10.14 2.44
C VAL A 391 0.41 -11.34 1.50
N ILE A 392 0.32 -12.56 2.04
CA ILE A 392 0.17 -13.76 1.20
C ILE A 392 -1.12 -13.64 0.38
N GLY A 393 -0.99 -13.72 -0.94
CA GLY A 393 -2.06 -13.55 -1.92
C GLY A 393 -2.19 -12.14 -2.47
N TRP A 394 -1.44 -11.17 -1.95
CA TRP A 394 -1.23 -9.84 -2.52
C TRP A 394 0.18 -9.34 -2.14
N ASN A 395 1.20 -9.97 -2.74
CA ASN A 395 2.61 -9.70 -2.44
C ASN A 395 3.18 -8.55 -3.27
N ASP A 396 2.63 -8.33 -4.46
CA ASP A 396 3.03 -7.26 -5.38
C ASP A 396 1.84 -6.83 -6.27
N ALA A 397 2.05 -5.82 -7.09
CA ALA A 397 1.01 -5.24 -7.92
C ALA A 397 0.41 -6.22 -8.95
N SER A 398 1.11 -7.30 -9.32
CA SER A 398 0.59 -8.30 -10.27
C SER A 398 -0.53 -9.17 -9.67
N GLU A 399 -0.62 -9.21 -8.34
CA GLU A 399 -1.64 -9.96 -7.60
C GLU A 399 -2.87 -9.13 -7.19
N THR A 400 -2.98 -7.88 -7.65
CA THR A 400 -4.07 -6.93 -7.29
C THR A 400 -5.47 -7.49 -7.55
N PHE A 401 -5.63 -8.30 -8.61
CA PHE A 401 -6.88 -9.01 -8.89
C PHE A 401 -7.39 -9.85 -7.71
N ASN A 402 -6.50 -10.42 -6.92
CA ASN A 402 -6.86 -11.30 -5.80
C ASN A 402 -7.62 -10.55 -4.69
N VAL A 403 -7.36 -9.25 -4.52
CA VAL A 403 -8.13 -8.41 -3.58
C VAL A 403 -9.58 -8.32 -4.01
N THR A 404 -9.82 -8.02 -5.28
CA THR A 404 -11.19 -7.97 -5.82
C THR A 404 -11.87 -9.35 -5.71
N LEU A 405 -11.14 -10.44 -5.97
CA LEU A 405 -11.65 -11.80 -5.83
C LEU A 405 -12.08 -12.10 -4.39
N GLU A 406 -11.30 -11.73 -3.40
CA GLU A 406 -11.65 -11.95 -2.00
C GLU A 406 -12.85 -11.08 -1.59
N LEU A 407 -12.95 -9.83 -2.07
CA LEU A 407 -14.13 -8.99 -1.83
C LEU A 407 -15.40 -9.58 -2.45
N VAL A 408 -15.35 -10.08 -3.70
CA VAL A 408 -16.48 -10.74 -4.34
C VAL A 408 -16.85 -12.03 -3.59
N ARG A 409 -15.87 -12.79 -3.12
CA ARG A 409 -16.09 -14.01 -2.30
C ARG A 409 -16.83 -13.72 -1.00
N ARG A 410 -16.60 -12.51 -0.40
CA ARG A 410 -17.31 -12.04 0.80
C ARG A 410 -18.66 -11.40 0.51
N GLY A 411 -19.07 -11.34 -0.75
CA GLY A 411 -20.39 -10.85 -1.14
C GLY A 411 -20.48 -9.34 -1.38
N TYR A 412 -19.35 -8.61 -1.45
CA TYR A 412 -19.37 -7.22 -1.85
C TYR A 412 -19.92 -7.07 -3.27
N THR A 413 -20.80 -6.10 -3.46
CA THR A 413 -21.35 -5.74 -4.77
C THR A 413 -20.34 -4.95 -5.61
N GLU A 414 -20.53 -4.92 -6.93
CA GLU A 414 -19.71 -4.10 -7.84
C GLU A 414 -19.61 -2.63 -7.37
N GLN A 415 -20.72 -2.03 -6.97
CA GLN A 415 -20.73 -0.66 -6.46
C GLN A 415 -19.93 -0.48 -5.16
N GLN A 416 -19.96 -1.47 -4.27
CA GLN A 416 -19.16 -1.43 -3.04
C GLN A 416 -17.67 -1.60 -3.35
N ILE A 417 -17.32 -2.47 -4.29
CA ILE A 417 -15.95 -2.68 -4.74
C ILE A 417 -15.40 -1.43 -5.43
N GLU A 418 -16.20 -0.77 -6.26
CA GLU A 418 -15.85 0.53 -6.88
C GLU A 418 -15.53 1.59 -5.81
N LYS A 419 -16.35 1.69 -4.76
CA LYS A 419 -16.12 2.61 -3.65
C LYS A 419 -14.82 2.30 -2.92
N LEU A 420 -14.55 1.02 -2.59
CA LEU A 420 -13.36 0.58 -1.87
C LEU A 420 -12.07 0.84 -2.67
N TRP A 421 -12.05 0.58 -3.97
CA TRP A 421 -10.87 0.74 -4.78
C TRP A 421 -10.50 2.20 -5.05
N GLY A 422 -11.40 3.02 -5.49
CA GLY A 422 -11.06 4.40 -5.86
C GLY A 422 -12.16 5.42 -5.57
N GLY A 423 -13.44 5.00 -5.63
CA GLY A 423 -14.57 5.90 -5.57
C GLY A 423 -14.60 6.78 -4.33
N ASN A 424 -14.33 6.22 -3.15
CA ASN A 424 -14.34 6.98 -1.89
C ASN A 424 -13.20 8.00 -1.81
N LEU A 425 -11.99 7.64 -2.23
CA LEU A 425 -10.87 8.56 -2.22
C LEU A 425 -11.06 9.69 -3.23
N LEU A 426 -11.52 9.37 -4.44
CA LEU A 426 -11.80 10.38 -5.47
C LEU A 426 -12.90 11.34 -5.03
N ARG A 427 -13.94 10.86 -4.33
CA ARG A 427 -14.96 11.71 -3.70
C ARG A 427 -14.34 12.67 -2.68
N VAL A 428 -13.46 12.17 -1.81
CA VAL A 428 -12.76 13.02 -0.81
C VAL A 428 -11.88 14.04 -1.50
N MET A 429 -11.14 13.65 -2.54
CA MET A 429 -10.30 14.56 -3.33
C MET A 429 -11.11 15.68 -3.98
N ASP A 430 -12.27 15.35 -4.60
CA ASP A 430 -13.19 16.33 -5.17
C ASP A 430 -13.71 17.31 -4.11
N GLU A 431 -14.10 16.82 -2.94
CA GLU A 431 -14.63 17.62 -1.83
C GLU A 431 -13.57 18.54 -1.21
N VAL A 432 -12.35 18.05 -1.00
CA VAL A 432 -11.22 18.85 -0.50
C VAL A 432 -10.92 20.01 -1.47
N GLN A 433 -10.89 19.73 -2.76
CA GLN A 433 -10.68 20.79 -3.77
C GLN A 433 -11.86 21.75 -3.89
N ARG A 434 -13.09 21.28 -3.67
CA ARG A 434 -14.28 22.15 -3.62
C ARG A 434 -14.18 23.14 -2.45
N ILE A 435 -13.85 22.64 -1.27
CA ILE A 435 -13.70 23.47 -0.06
C ILE A 435 -12.55 24.47 -0.23
N ALA A 436 -11.41 24.06 -0.83
CA ALA A 436 -10.31 24.96 -1.11
C ALA A 436 -10.74 26.16 -1.97
N ARG A 437 -11.55 25.93 -3.02
CA ARG A 437 -12.10 27.02 -3.84
C ARG A 437 -13.02 27.98 -3.06
N GLU A 438 -13.67 27.50 -2.01
CA GLU A 438 -14.49 28.35 -1.12
C GLU A 438 -13.63 29.17 -0.15
N LEU A 439 -12.54 28.57 0.38
CA LEU A 439 -11.62 29.24 1.29
C LEU A 439 -10.73 30.30 0.62
N GLN A 440 -10.65 30.28 -0.71
CA GLN A 440 -9.87 31.24 -1.50
C GLN A 440 -10.71 32.45 -1.98
N LYS A 441 -12.02 32.43 -1.78
CA LYS A 441 -12.93 33.55 -2.07
C LYS A 441 -12.90 34.58 -0.95
#